data_b2cbd3915c06a33636460ed439a80a26
#
_entry.id   b2cbd3915c06a33636460ed439a80a26
#
_cell.length_a   1.000
_cell.length_b   1.000
_cell.length_c   1.000
_cell.angle_alpha   90.00
_cell.angle_beta   90.00
_cell.angle_gamma   90.00
#
_symmetry.space_group_name_H-M   'P 1'
#
loop_
_entity.id
_entity.type
_entity.pdbx_description
1 polymer ?
#
loop_
_entity_poly.entity_id
_entity_poly.type
_entity_poly.pdbx_seq_one_letter_code
_entity_poly.pdbx_strand_id
1 'polypeptide(L)'
;MSRQFDYRATPPQPAAAVFAAMVDADCLRARLSQLGGRNAALLEHEADAEYARFRVQHGLEPEDMPSAVRSFLPSDFKIVRLETWRRDGDGRYAGMADVDVPGTPADASGQMGLRDAGTGSELRIRTDVAVKVPLLGGRIEDSVGAQILKLLAKETAFTLDWMSRNA
;
A
#
# COMPACT_ATOMS: atom_id res chain seq x y z
N MET A 1 -12.45 17.89 -0.90
CA MET A 1 -13.22 16.66 -0.94
C MET A 1 -12.29 15.48 -1.02
N SER A 2 -12.68 14.34 -0.46
CA SER A 2 -11.89 13.10 -0.56
C SER A 2 -12.77 12.00 -1.16
N ARG A 3 -12.12 10.98 -1.72
CA ARG A 3 -12.76 9.79 -2.23
C ARG A 3 -12.25 8.58 -1.48
N GLN A 4 -13.14 7.64 -1.22
CA GLN A 4 -12.83 6.43 -0.49
C GLN A 4 -12.87 5.22 -1.41
N PHE A 5 -11.87 4.36 -1.28
CA PHE A 5 -11.72 3.14 -2.08
C PHE A 5 -11.53 1.95 -1.16
N ASP A 6 -12.21 0.85 -1.45
CA ASP A 6 -12.12 -0.37 -0.68
C ASP A 6 -11.44 -1.47 -1.49
N TYR A 7 -10.47 -2.13 -0.87
CA TYR A 7 -9.80 -3.29 -1.43
C TYR A 7 -9.99 -4.49 -0.50
N ARG A 8 -10.18 -5.66 -1.07
CA ARG A 8 -10.35 -6.91 -0.33
C ARG A 8 -9.63 -8.04 -1.03
N ALA A 9 -8.93 -8.86 -0.24
CA ALA A 9 -8.30 -10.09 -0.71
C ALA A 9 -8.57 -11.21 0.28
N THR A 10 -8.53 -12.45 -0.20
CA THR A 10 -8.78 -13.64 0.62
C THR A 10 -7.64 -14.65 0.47
N PRO A 11 -6.46 -14.37 1.08
CA PRO A 11 -5.34 -15.29 1.01
C PRO A 11 -5.71 -16.69 1.54
N PRO A 12 -5.17 -17.76 0.94
CA PRO A 12 -5.44 -19.11 1.44
C PRO A 12 -4.67 -19.46 2.73
N GLN A 13 -3.73 -18.60 3.14
CA GLN A 13 -2.95 -18.80 4.35
C GLN A 13 -3.60 -18.08 5.54
N PRO A 14 -3.34 -18.55 6.79
CA PRO A 14 -3.83 -17.87 7.98
C PRO A 14 -3.19 -16.48 8.15
N ALA A 15 -3.88 -15.61 8.88
CA ALA A 15 -3.49 -14.21 9.04
C ALA A 15 -2.08 -14.03 9.58
N ALA A 16 -1.66 -14.84 10.54
CA ALA A 16 -0.31 -14.73 11.10
C ALA A 16 0.79 -14.95 10.06
N ALA A 17 0.59 -15.91 9.15
CA ALA A 17 1.55 -16.18 8.08
C ALA A 17 1.58 -15.03 7.05
N VAL A 18 0.40 -14.51 6.68
CA VAL A 18 0.31 -13.38 5.75
C VAL A 18 0.93 -12.13 6.36
N PHE A 19 0.64 -11.85 7.62
CA PHE A 19 1.21 -10.70 8.33
C PHE A 19 2.75 -10.79 8.35
N ALA A 20 3.29 -11.94 8.75
CA ALA A 20 4.74 -12.13 8.82
C ALA A 20 5.42 -11.83 7.47
N ALA A 21 4.83 -12.25 6.36
CA ALA A 21 5.36 -11.97 5.03
C ALA A 21 5.19 -10.50 4.64
N MET A 22 4.03 -9.92 4.90
CA MET A 22 3.73 -8.53 4.54
C MET A 22 4.68 -7.52 5.20
N VAL A 23 5.15 -7.81 6.40
CA VAL A 23 6.00 -6.88 7.17
C VAL A 23 7.47 -7.31 7.18
N ASP A 24 7.80 -8.41 6.52
CA ASP A 24 9.19 -8.88 6.42
C ASP A 24 10.03 -7.94 5.57
N ALA A 25 11.20 -7.56 6.07
CA ALA A 25 12.08 -6.60 5.40
C ALA A 25 12.54 -7.11 4.03
N ASP A 26 12.89 -8.39 3.91
CA ASP A 26 13.34 -8.95 2.64
C ASP A 26 12.21 -9.04 1.63
N CYS A 27 11.01 -9.40 2.07
CA CYS A 27 9.82 -9.38 1.22
C CYS A 27 9.51 -7.97 0.74
N LEU A 28 9.56 -6.98 1.62
CA LEU A 28 9.33 -5.58 1.28
C LEU A 28 10.36 -5.06 0.27
N ARG A 29 11.64 -5.35 0.45
CA ARG A 29 12.70 -4.96 -0.50
C ARG A 29 12.50 -5.61 -1.86
N ALA A 30 12.18 -6.90 -1.89
CA ALA A 30 11.92 -7.62 -3.14
C ALA A 30 10.69 -7.05 -3.86
N ARG A 31 9.62 -6.74 -3.12
CA ARG A 31 8.41 -6.11 -3.66
C ARG A 31 8.70 -4.74 -4.24
N LEU A 32 9.46 -3.92 -3.53
CA LEU A 32 9.86 -2.60 -4.01
C LEU A 32 10.73 -2.67 -5.25
N SER A 33 11.64 -3.63 -5.31
CA SER A 33 12.49 -3.84 -6.49
C SER A 33 11.67 -4.14 -7.75
N GLN A 34 10.57 -4.87 -7.60
CA GLN A 34 9.74 -5.28 -8.72
C GLN A 34 8.59 -4.31 -9.04
N LEU A 35 7.98 -3.72 -8.03
CA LEU A 35 6.76 -2.94 -8.16
C LEU A 35 6.91 -1.46 -7.78
N GLY A 36 8.01 -1.09 -7.16
CA GLY A 36 8.16 0.23 -6.53
C GLY A 36 8.55 1.36 -7.48
N GLY A 37 8.94 1.08 -8.71
CA GLY A 37 9.35 2.11 -9.68
C GLY A 37 10.69 2.75 -9.35
N ARG A 38 10.90 3.96 -9.86
CA ARG A 38 12.16 4.69 -9.69
C ARG A 38 12.43 5.03 -8.23
N ASN A 39 13.67 4.85 -7.81
CA ASN A 39 14.16 5.22 -6.48
C ASN A 39 13.36 4.56 -5.34
N ALA A 40 12.77 3.40 -5.62
CA ALA A 40 12.07 2.63 -4.60
C ALA A 40 13.04 2.18 -3.52
N ALA A 41 12.66 2.35 -2.26
CA ALA A 41 13.53 2.04 -1.13
C ALA A 41 12.72 1.76 0.14
N LEU A 42 13.24 0.87 0.97
CA LEU A 42 12.77 0.69 2.34
C LEU A 42 13.59 1.65 3.21
N LEU A 43 12.95 2.73 3.68
CA LEU A 43 13.63 3.81 4.41
C LEU A 43 13.79 3.52 5.89
N GLU A 44 12.77 2.91 6.50
CA GLU A 44 12.75 2.55 7.92
C GLU A 44 12.02 1.22 8.06
N HIS A 45 12.45 0.39 9.00
CA HIS A 45 11.80 -0.88 9.24
C HIS A 45 12.01 -1.34 10.69
N GLU A 46 10.92 -1.70 11.34
CA GLU A 46 10.88 -2.31 12.66
C GLU A 46 9.71 -3.28 12.67
N ALA A 47 9.95 -4.53 12.99
CA ALA A 47 8.88 -5.52 13.03
C ALA A 47 9.20 -6.68 13.96
N ASP A 48 8.15 -7.20 14.62
CA ASP A 48 8.16 -8.46 15.34
C ASP A 48 6.82 -9.18 15.11
N ALA A 49 6.51 -10.21 15.89
CA ALA A 49 5.29 -10.99 15.70
C ALA A 49 4.00 -10.22 16.06
N GLU A 50 4.11 -9.13 16.79
CA GLU A 50 2.97 -8.38 17.35
C GLU A 50 2.81 -7.00 16.73
N TYR A 51 3.88 -6.45 16.15
CA TYR A 51 3.94 -5.05 15.72
C TYR A 51 4.87 -4.89 14.53
N ALA A 52 4.54 -3.93 13.68
CA ALA A 52 5.43 -3.51 12.62
C ALA A 52 5.25 -2.03 12.32
N ARG A 53 6.34 -1.37 11.99
CA ARG A 53 6.35 -0.01 11.48
C ARG A 53 7.41 0.09 10.42
N PHE A 54 7.02 0.53 9.23
CA PHE A 54 7.99 0.70 8.15
C PHE A 54 7.59 1.85 7.24
N ARG A 55 8.60 2.45 6.63
CA ARG A 55 8.45 3.55 5.67
C ARG A 55 9.05 3.11 4.35
N VAL A 56 8.27 3.19 3.30
CA VAL A 56 8.69 2.83 1.95
C VAL A 56 8.57 4.04 1.02
N GLN A 57 9.47 4.12 0.06
CA GLN A 57 9.46 5.12 -0.99
C GLN A 57 9.18 4.43 -2.32
N HIS A 58 8.26 4.99 -3.08
CA HIS A 58 7.93 4.53 -4.42
C HIS A 58 8.14 5.65 -5.42
N GLY A 59 8.46 5.28 -6.67
CA GLY A 59 8.26 6.14 -7.82
C GLY A 59 7.14 5.58 -8.68
N LEU A 60 6.76 6.32 -9.70
CA LEU A 60 5.87 5.86 -10.76
C LEU A 60 6.48 6.25 -12.08
N GLU A 61 6.35 5.40 -13.08
CA GLU A 61 6.74 5.77 -14.42
C GLU A 61 5.71 6.77 -14.96
N PRO A 62 6.15 7.84 -15.66
CA PRO A 62 5.22 8.84 -16.18
C PRO A 62 4.11 8.27 -17.06
N GLU A 63 4.40 7.23 -17.82
CA GLU A 63 3.42 6.57 -18.67
C GLU A 63 2.31 5.83 -17.92
N ASP A 64 2.55 5.47 -16.67
CA ASP A 64 1.56 4.80 -15.82
C ASP A 64 0.60 5.78 -15.15
N MET A 65 0.78 7.06 -15.39
CA MET A 65 -0.02 8.10 -14.77
C MET A 65 -1.03 8.70 -15.74
N PRO A 66 -2.25 8.99 -15.25
CA PRO A 66 -3.22 9.73 -16.05
C PRO A 66 -2.61 11.06 -16.53
N SER A 67 -2.88 11.44 -17.76
CA SER A 67 -2.34 12.68 -18.36
C SER A 67 -2.71 13.93 -17.54
N ALA A 68 -3.89 13.92 -16.92
CA ALA A 68 -4.34 15.02 -16.06
C ALA A 68 -3.47 15.20 -14.82
N VAL A 69 -2.83 14.12 -14.36
CA VAL A 69 -1.97 14.13 -13.16
C VAL A 69 -0.55 14.57 -13.50
N ARG A 70 -0.04 14.20 -14.68
CA ARG A 70 1.35 14.46 -15.07
C ARG A 70 1.75 15.93 -14.99
N SER A 71 0.84 16.83 -15.33
CA SER A 71 1.12 18.27 -15.34
C SER A 71 1.31 18.88 -13.94
N PHE A 72 0.87 18.17 -12.90
CA PHE A 72 0.98 18.63 -11.51
C PHE A 72 2.15 17.99 -10.75
N LEU A 73 2.89 17.10 -11.39
CA LEU A 73 3.94 16.34 -10.70
C LEU A 73 5.32 16.95 -10.93
N PRO A 74 6.12 17.10 -9.88
CA PRO A 74 7.52 17.49 -10.03
C PRO A 74 8.31 16.39 -10.75
N SER A 75 9.43 16.75 -11.36
CA SER A 75 10.29 15.80 -12.09
C SER A 75 10.91 14.73 -11.18
N ASP A 76 11.07 15.03 -9.90
CA ASP A 76 11.59 14.13 -8.87
C ASP A 76 10.47 13.52 -8.00
N PHE A 77 9.31 13.33 -8.59
CA PHE A 77 8.13 12.81 -7.93
C PHE A 77 8.41 11.50 -7.20
N LYS A 78 7.97 11.43 -5.96
CA LYS A 78 8.05 10.23 -5.14
C LYS A 78 6.86 10.15 -4.20
N ILE A 79 6.50 8.92 -3.85
CA ILE A 79 5.45 8.61 -2.89
C ILE A 79 6.13 8.00 -1.66
N VAL A 80 5.85 8.54 -0.49
CA VAL A 80 6.33 8.00 0.77
C VAL A 80 5.16 7.47 1.55
N ARG A 81 5.19 6.18 1.85
CA ARG A 81 4.12 5.50 2.59
C ARG A 81 4.67 4.98 3.92
N LEU A 82 4.07 5.43 5.01
CA LEU A 82 4.33 4.92 6.36
C LEU A 82 3.22 3.96 6.73
N GLU A 83 3.56 2.72 7.04
CA GLU A 83 2.61 1.73 7.54
C GLU A 83 2.93 1.35 8.98
N THR A 84 1.89 1.23 9.79
CA THR A 84 1.98 0.78 11.17
C THR A 84 0.96 -0.33 11.36
N TRP A 85 1.41 -1.47 11.88
CA TRP A 85 0.58 -2.63 12.11
C TRP A 85 0.71 -3.11 13.55
N ARG A 86 -0.35 -3.66 14.09
CA ARG A 86 -0.32 -4.31 15.41
C ARG A 86 -1.26 -5.51 15.43
N ARG A 87 -0.92 -6.49 16.23
CA ARG A 87 -1.82 -7.60 16.52
C ARG A 87 -2.96 -7.06 17.40
N ASP A 88 -4.18 -7.42 17.04
CA ASP A 88 -5.41 -6.92 17.68
C ASP A 88 -6.30 -8.08 18.13
N GLY A 89 -5.71 -9.18 18.56
CA GLY A 89 -6.38 -10.38 18.99
C GLY A 89 -5.85 -11.61 18.27
N ASP A 90 -6.38 -12.77 18.61
CA ASP A 90 -5.96 -14.02 17.99
C ASP A 90 -6.33 -14.03 16.50
N GLY A 91 -5.32 -14.22 15.65
CA GLY A 91 -5.51 -14.21 14.20
C GLY A 91 -6.03 -12.90 13.65
N ARG A 92 -5.81 -11.78 14.35
CA ARG A 92 -6.27 -10.45 13.89
C ARG A 92 -5.18 -9.40 14.00
N TYR A 93 -5.07 -8.58 12.96
CA TYR A 93 -4.10 -7.49 12.86
C TYR A 93 -4.80 -6.24 12.33
N ALA A 94 -4.47 -5.10 12.89
CA ALA A 94 -4.97 -3.81 12.45
C ALA A 94 -3.81 -2.93 12.01
N GLY A 95 -3.98 -2.21 10.91
CA GLY A 95 -2.95 -1.35 10.38
C GLY A 95 -3.48 0.00 9.94
N MET A 96 -2.55 0.94 9.83
CA MET A 96 -2.80 2.27 9.28
C MET A 96 -1.68 2.61 8.30
N ALA A 97 -2.03 3.36 7.27
CA ALA A 97 -1.07 3.87 6.31
C ALA A 97 -1.27 5.37 6.13
N ASP A 98 -0.16 6.09 6.10
CA ASP A 98 -0.13 7.51 5.73
C ASP A 98 0.73 7.64 4.49
N VAL A 99 0.19 8.27 3.46
CA VAL A 99 0.85 8.46 2.18
C VAL A 99 1.08 9.94 1.95
N ASP A 100 2.33 10.30 1.78
CA ASP A 100 2.75 11.67 1.45
C ASP A 100 3.34 11.70 0.05
N VAL A 101 2.96 12.71 -0.71
CA VAL A 101 3.45 12.94 -2.07
C VAL A 101 4.03 14.35 -2.12
N PRO A 102 5.30 14.53 -1.69
CA PRO A 102 5.90 15.85 -1.56
C PRO A 102 5.83 16.67 -2.84
N GLY A 103 5.52 17.96 -2.69
CA GLY A 103 5.43 18.90 -3.81
C GLY A 103 4.14 18.81 -4.61
N THR A 104 3.14 18.07 -4.12
CA THR A 104 1.83 17.95 -4.77
C THR A 104 0.70 18.31 -3.82
N PRO A 105 -0.49 18.68 -4.35
CA PRO A 105 -1.68 18.94 -3.53
C PRO A 105 -2.45 17.65 -3.22
N ALA A 106 -1.78 16.50 -3.18
CA ALA A 106 -2.40 15.19 -2.98
C ALA A 106 -1.91 14.54 -1.69
N ASP A 107 -2.82 13.88 -1.00
CA ASP A 107 -2.49 13.00 0.11
C ASP A 107 -3.44 11.79 0.12
N ALA A 108 -3.03 10.74 0.82
CA ALA A 108 -3.88 9.57 1.02
C ALA A 108 -3.60 8.96 2.39
N SER A 109 -4.61 8.28 2.92
CA SER A 109 -4.47 7.50 4.14
C SER A 109 -5.21 6.18 4.00
N GLY A 110 -4.81 5.18 4.77
CA GLY A 110 -5.43 3.86 4.74
C GLY A 110 -5.70 3.31 6.12
N GLN A 111 -6.77 2.55 6.22
CA GLN A 111 -7.06 1.70 7.37
C GLN A 111 -7.08 0.27 6.87
N MET A 112 -6.37 -0.61 7.56
CA MET A 112 -6.16 -1.97 7.12
C MET A 112 -6.56 -2.95 8.23
N GLY A 113 -7.13 -4.08 7.81
CA GLY A 113 -7.44 -5.18 8.70
C GLY A 113 -7.09 -6.51 8.05
N LEU A 114 -6.49 -7.39 8.81
CA LEU A 114 -6.18 -8.75 8.38
C LEU A 114 -6.66 -9.69 9.49
N ARG A 115 -7.44 -10.69 9.12
CA ARG A 115 -8.01 -11.63 10.09
C ARG A 115 -8.11 -13.03 9.52
N ASP A 116 -8.06 -14.03 10.39
CA ASP A 116 -8.36 -15.39 9.99
C ASP A 116 -9.80 -15.50 9.46
N ALA A 117 -9.97 -16.27 8.40
CA ALA A 117 -11.26 -16.54 7.79
C ALA A 117 -11.26 -17.96 7.22
N GLY A 118 -11.99 -18.87 7.84
CA GLY A 118 -11.95 -20.29 7.46
C GLY A 118 -10.54 -20.85 7.66
N THR A 119 -9.99 -21.47 6.61
CA THR A 119 -8.62 -22.01 6.61
C THR A 119 -7.58 -20.98 6.14
N GLY A 120 -8.04 -19.84 5.66
CA GLY A 120 -7.18 -18.77 5.17
C GLY A 120 -7.38 -17.49 5.98
N SER A 121 -7.31 -16.36 5.29
CA SER A 121 -7.47 -15.05 5.89
C SER A 121 -8.22 -14.08 4.98
N GLU A 122 -8.57 -12.93 5.52
CA GLU A 122 -9.18 -11.84 4.77
C GLU A 122 -8.40 -10.56 5.05
N LEU A 123 -7.96 -9.90 3.99
CA LEU A 123 -7.30 -8.60 4.04
C LEU A 123 -8.29 -7.56 3.53
N ARG A 124 -8.50 -6.51 4.30
CA ARG A 124 -9.30 -5.35 3.89
C ARG A 124 -8.47 -4.08 4.03
N ILE A 125 -8.52 -3.25 3.00
CA ILE A 125 -7.83 -1.96 3.00
C ILE A 125 -8.81 -0.92 2.52
N ARG A 126 -9.05 0.10 3.34
CA ARG A 126 -9.86 1.26 3.01
C ARG A 126 -8.93 2.44 2.85
N THR A 127 -8.93 3.04 1.67
CA THR A 127 -8.06 4.17 1.34
C THR A 127 -8.89 5.42 1.09
N ASP A 128 -8.50 6.52 1.71
CA ASP A 128 -9.04 7.85 1.45
C ASP A 128 -8.02 8.63 0.65
N VAL A 129 -8.44 9.18 -0.49
CA VAL A 129 -7.58 9.98 -1.39
C VAL A 129 -8.15 11.38 -1.47
N ALA A 130 -7.32 12.38 -1.22
CA ALA A 130 -7.67 13.78 -1.32
C ALA A 130 -6.72 14.50 -2.28
N VAL A 131 -7.28 15.19 -3.27
CA VAL A 131 -6.51 15.99 -4.23
C VAL A 131 -7.14 17.40 -4.25
N LYS A 132 -6.36 18.37 -3.79
CA LYS A 132 -6.82 19.75 -3.64
C LYS A 132 -6.53 20.57 -4.91
N VAL A 133 -7.20 20.21 -6.00
CA VAL A 133 -7.13 20.92 -7.28
C VAL A 133 -8.53 21.39 -7.63
N PRO A 134 -8.76 22.70 -7.75
CA PRO A 134 -10.10 23.22 -8.08
C PRO A 134 -10.64 22.62 -9.38
N LEU A 135 -11.91 22.23 -9.38
CA LEU A 135 -12.68 21.67 -10.49
C LEU A 135 -12.24 20.29 -11.00
N LEU A 136 -10.98 19.89 -10.77
CA LEU A 136 -10.43 18.63 -11.27
C LEU A 136 -10.15 17.60 -10.17
N GLY A 137 -10.19 18.01 -8.90
CA GLY A 137 -9.81 17.14 -7.78
C GLY A 137 -10.54 15.80 -7.76
N GLY A 138 -11.85 15.79 -7.98
CA GLY A 138 -12.63 14.56 -7.97
C GLY A 138 -12.24 13.58 -9.07
N ARG A 139 -11.93 14.07 -10.27
CA ARG A 139 -11.47 13.22 -11.38
C ARG A 139 -10.09 12.62 -11.12
N ILE A 140 -9.21 13.43 -10.55
CA ILE A 140 -7.86 12.98 -10.19
C ILE A 140 -7.95 11.96 -9.07
N GLU A 141 -8.78 12.21 -8.07
CA GLU A 141 -9.03 11.26 -6.97
C GLU A 141 -9.50 9.90 -7.50
N ASP A 142 -10.44 9.90 -8.44
CA ASP A 142 -10.94 8.65 -9.04
C ASP A 142 -9.83 7.91 -9.80
N SER A 143 -9.02 8.62 -10.58
CA SER A 143 -7.90 8.03 -11.33
C SER A 143 -6.83 7.46 -10.40
N VAL A 144 -6.47 8.21 -9.37
CA VAL A 144 -5.47 7.78 -8.37
C VAL A 144 -5.99 6.58 -7.61
N GLY A 145 -7.26 6.59 -7.20
CA GLY A 145 -7.88 5.46 -6.53
C GLY A 145 -7.85 4.18 -7.35
N ALA A 146 -8.13 4.27 -8.65
CA ALA A 146 -8.04 3.11 -9.54
C ALA A 146 -6.62 2.55 -9.62
N GLN A 147 -5.59 3.41 -9.64
CA GLN A 147 -4.20 2.99 -9.62
C GLN A 147 -3.81 2.35 -8.28
N ILE A 148 -4.29 2.91 -7.17
CA ILE A 148 -4.07 2.33 -5.84
C ILE A 148 -4.63 0.91 -5.77
N LEU A 149 -5.86 0.70 -6.23
CA LEU A 149 -6.48 -0.63 -6.22
C LEU A 149 -5.66 -1.64 -7.03
N LYS A 150 -5.15 -1.23 -8.19
CA LYS A 150 -4.27 -2.08 -9.01
C LYS A 150 -2.97 -2.40 -8.29
N LEU A 151 -2.37 -1.41 -7.65
CA LEU A 151 -1.12 -1.61 -6.90
C LEU A 151 -1.33 -2.55 -5.73
N LEU A 152 -2.39 -2.37 -4.95
CA LEU A 152 -2.70 -3.25 -3.82
C LEU A 152 -2.90 -4.70 -4.27
N ALA A 153 -3.56 -4.92 -5.40
CA ALA A 153 -3.72 -6.25 -5.97
C ALA A 153 -2.37 -6.87 -6.36
N LYS A 154 -1.49 -6.09 -6.99
CA LYS A 154 -0.15 -6.54 -7.37
C LYS A 154 0.72 -6.82 -6.14
N GLU A 155 0.65 -5.97 -5.13
CA GLU A 155 1.40 -6.14 -3.89
C GLU A 155 0.95 -7.39 -3.14
N THR A 156 -0.35 -7.64 -3.09
CA THR A 156 -0.91 -8.85 -2.47
C THR A 156 -0.45 -10.10 -3.22
N ALA A 157 -0.59 -10.11 -4.55
CA ALA A 157 -0.15 -11.23 -5.37
C ALA A 157 1.35 -11.49 -5.20
N PHE A 158 2.16 -10.44 -5.15
CA PHE A 158 3.59 -10.57 -4.90
C PHE A 158 3.88 -11.22 -3.56
N THR A 159 3.22 -10.76 -2.51
CA THR A 159 3.42 -11.28 -1.15
C THR A 159 3.06 -12.77 -1.06
N LEU A 160 1.93 -13.16 -1.65
CA LEU A 160 1.51 -14.57 -1.65
C LEU A 160 2.46 -15.45 -2.46
N ASP A 161 2.96 -14.97 -3.58
CA ASP A 161 3.97 -15.68 -4.37
C ASP A 161 5.30 -15.79 -3.60
N TRP A 162 5.71 -14.72 -2.92
CA TRP A 162 6.89 -14.74 -2.04
C TRP A 162 6.75 -15.83 -0.97
N MET A 163 5.61 -15.93 -0.31
CA MET A 163 5.34 -16.93 0.71
C MET A 163 5.50 -18.35 0.15
N SER A 164 4.99 -18.63 -1.05
CA SER A 164 5.06 -19.93 -1.67
C SER A 164 6.51 -20.33 -2.04
N ARG A 165 7.33 -19.36 -2.42
CA ARG A 165 8.73 -19.59 -2.81
C ARG A 165 9.68 -19.68 -1.60
N ASN A 166 9.30 -19.14 -0.46
CA ASN A 166 10.12 -19.07 0.75
C ASN A 166 9.54 -19.88 1.91
N ALA A 167 8.62 -20.77 1.61
CA ALA A 167 8.03 -21.67 2.60
C ALA A 167 8.97 -22.81 2.97
#